data_6e5f55e67d7952a826b291f97fb2dd9d
#
_entry.id   6e5f55e67d7952a826b291f97fb2dd9d
#
_cell.length_a   1.000
_cell.length_b   1.000
_cell.length_c   1.000
_cell.angle_alpha   90.00
_cell.angle_beta   90.00
_cell.angle_gamma   90.00
#
_symmetry.space_group_name_H-M   'P 1'
#
loop_
_entity.id
_entity.type
_entity.pdbx_description
1 polymer ?
#
loop_
_entity_poly.entity_id
_entity_poly.type
_entity_poly.pdbx_seq_one_letter_code
_entity_poly.pdbx_strand_id
1 'polypeptide(L)'
;MAAEIERRRILAESNKQQYGEQYFDHDYISCQENGLPHSTAAMNSALSKLCSRNGLPHITVHGLRHMYATILVEQKVPLIKISALLGHASVNTTFEYYCEVMDENEQIITFMNHTFVPEGSAAIC
;
A
#
# COMPACT_ATOMS: atom_id res chain seq x y z
N MET A 1 -3.17 9.19 12.52
CA MET A 1 -3.99 8.66 11.39
C MET A 1 -5.47 9.04 11.53
N ALA A 2 -6.15 8.71 12.63
CA ALA A 2 -7.58 9.05 12.80
C ALA A 2 -7.88 10.57 12.67
N ALA A 3 -7.05 11.43 13.28
CA ALA A 3 -7.20 12.88 13.19
C ALA A 3 -7.05 13.42 11.75
N GLU A 4 -6.18 12.83 10.93
CA GLU A 4 -6.01 13.24 9.52
C GLU A 4 -7.21 12.79 8.67
N ILE A 5 -7.77 11.61 8.93
CA ILE A 5 -8.99 11.15 8.26
C ILE A 5 -10.14 12.09 8.58
N GLU A 6 -10.30 12.47 9.84
CA GLU A 6 -11.36 13.40 10.26
C GLU A 6 -11.18 14.79 9.63
N ARG A 7 -9.96 15.31 9.60
CA ARG A 7 -9.64 16.56 8.90
C ARG A 7 -10.02 16.52 7.43
N ARG A 8 -9.74 15.41 6.75
CA ARG A 8 -10.10 15.20 5.35
C ARG A 8 -11.61 15.11 5.15
N ARG A 9 -12.32 14.50 6.08
CA ARG A 9 -13.79 14.42 6.03
C ARG A 9 -14.42 15.81 6.14
N ILE A 10 -13.98 16.63 7.10
CA ILE A 10 -14.44 18.01 7.26
C ILE A 10 -14.17 18.84 6.00
N LEU A 11 -12.98 18.70 5.40
CA LEU A 11 -12.64 19.38 4.16
C LEU A 11 -13.54 18.94 2.99
N ALA A 12 -13.83 17.65 2.88
CA ALA A 12 -14.73 17.13 1.86
C ALA A 12 -16.14 17.70 1.97
N GLU A 13 -16.68 17.81 3.20
CA GLU A 13 -17.99 18.43 3.42
C GLU A 13 -18.01 19.92 3.03
N SER A 14 -16.96 20.67 3.37
CA SER A 14 -16.81 22.06 2.92
C SER A 14 -16.79 22.17 1.39
N ASN A 15 -16.02 21.30 0.73
CA ASN A 15 -15.94 21.27 -0.72
C ASN A 15 -17.26 20.88 -1.39
N LYS A 16 -18.02 19.91 -0.82
CA LYS A 16 -19.38 19.57 -1.30
C LYS A 16 -20.30 20.78 -1.30
N GLN A 17 -20.25 21.59 -0.25
CA GLN A 17 -21.05 22.82 -0.17
C GLN A 17 -20.63 23.85 -1.22
N GLN A 18 -19.33 23.97 -1.50
CA GLN A 18 -18.76 24.92 -2.45
C GLN A 18 -19.06 24.52 -3.90
N TYR A 19 -18.90 23.26 -4.26
CA TYR A 19 -19.05 22.75 -5.61
C TYR A 19 -20.49 22.34 -5.95
N GLY A 20 -21.35 22.09 -4.94
CA GLY A 20 -22.75 21.70 -5.13
C GLY A 20 -22.90 20.48 -6.04
N GLU A 21 -23.72 20.60 -7.09
CA GLU A 21 -23.99 19.53 -8.06
C GLU A 21 -22.76 19.11 -8.90
N GLN A 22 -21.70 19.93 -8.92
CA GLN A 22 -20.45 19.62 -9.61
C GLN A 22 -19.47 18.81 -8.75
N TYR A 23 -19.83 18.46 -7.52
CA TYR A 23 -19.03 17.63 -6.66
C TYR A 23 -19.25 16.14 -6.95
N PHE A 24 -18.16 15.40 -7.18
CA PHE A 24 -18.17 13.96 -7.39
C PHE A 24 -18.02 13.23 -6.05
N ASP A 25 -19.13 12.81 -5.45
CA ASP A 25 -19.14 12.14 -4.16
C ASP A 25 -18.91 10.63 -4.31
N HIS A 26 -17.68 10.20 -4.17
CA HIS A 26 -17.26 8.80 -4.22
C HIS A 26 -16.64 8.32 -2.89
N ASP A 27 -16.79 9.10 -1.83
CA ASP A 27 -16.30 8.80 -0.47
C ASP A 27 -14.79 8.46 -0.41
N TYR A 28 -13.99 9.10 -1.26
CA TYR A 28 -12.53 8.95 -1.20
C TYR A 28 -11.94 9.72 -0.01
N ILE A 29 -11.07 9.07 0.77
CA ILE A 29 -10.32 9.70 1.87
C ILE A 29 -9.42 10.83 1.35
N SER A 30 -8.87 10.67 0.14
CA SER A 30 -8.02 11.66 -0.52
C SER A 30 -8.47 11.86 -1.96
N CYS A 31 -8.97 13.05 -2.25
CA CYS A 31 -9.48 13.45 -3.56
C CYS A 31 -9.09 14.89 -3.87
N GLN A 32 -9.34 15.32 -5.10
CA GLN A 32 -9.28 16.72 -5.52
C GLN A 32 -10.42 17.51 -4.85
N GLU A 33 -10.36 18.84 -4.94
CA GLU A 33 -11.38 19.72 -4.34
C GLU A 33 -12.81 19.44 -4.85
N ASN A 34 -12.93 19.03 -6.11
CA ASN A 34 -14.21 18.65 -6.73
C ASN A 34 -14.62 17.18 -6.45
N GLY A 35 -13.94 16.44 -5.60
CA GLY A 35 -14.24 15.06 -5.23
C GLY A 35 -13.67 13.99 -6.17
N LEU A 36 -13.09 14.34 -7.31
CA LEU A 36 -12.44 13.37 -8.20
C LEU A 36 -11.16 12.77 -7.58
N PRO A 37 -10.83 11.51 -7.88
CA PRO A 37 -9.58 10.92 -7.40
C PRO A 37 -8.36 11.64 -7.99
N HIS A 38 -7.28 11.68 -7.23
CA HIS A 38 -5.99 12.11 -7.78
C HIS A 38 -5.47 11.10 -8.80
N SER A 39 -4.92 11.58 -9.91
CA SER A 39 -4.23 10.68 -10.83
C SER A 39 -2.91 10.18 -10.23
N THR A 40 -2.55 8.94 -10.55
CA THR A 40 -1.26 8.35 -10.14
C THR A 40 -0.07 9.21 -10.60
N ALA A 41 -0.16 9.79 -11.79
CA ALA A 41 0.87 10.69 -12.33
C ALA A 41 1.03 11.96 -11.47
N ALA A 42 -0.07 12.58 -11.05
CA ALA A 42 -0.03 13.77 -10.18
C ALA A 42 0.56 13.44 -8.82
N MET A 43 0.17 12.30 -8.22
CA MET A 43 0.72 11.85 -6.93
C MET A 43 2.22 11.54 -7.03
N ASN A 44 2.66 10.84 -8.07
CA ASN A 44 4.08 10.57 -8.29
C ASN A 44 4.89 11.85 -8.53
N SER A 45 4.36 12.82 -9.27
CA SER A 45 5.00 14.12 -9.48
C SER A 45 5.16 14.89 -8.17
N ALA A 46 4.13 14.92 -7.33
CA ALA A 46 4.19 15.55 -6.01
C ALA A 46 5.21 14.87 -5.09
N LEU A 47 5.22 13.54 -5.07
CA LEU A 47 6.16 12.76 -4.27
C LEU A 47 7.61 12.94 -4.75
N SER A 48 7.84 12.94 -6.07
CA SER A 48 9.16 13.20 -6.65
C SER A 48 9.71 14.58 -6.27
N LYS A 49 8.87 15.62 -6.32
CA LYS A 49 9.23 16.97 -5.87
C LYS A 49 9.57 17.02 -4.39
N LEU A 50 8.81 16.29 -3.56
CA LEU A 50 9.05 16.19 -2.12
C LEU A 50 10.40 15.53 -1.84
N CYS A 51 10.69 14.39 -2.49
CA CYS A 51 11.96 13.68 -2.37
C CYS A 51 13.13 14.56 -2.78
N SER A 52 13.06 15.21 -3.94
CA SER A 52 14.12 16.09 -4.44
C SER A 52 14.41 17.27 -3.50
N ARG A 53 13.36 17.90 -2.95
CA ARG A 53 13.52 19.04 -2.01
C ARG A 53 14.18 18.64 -0.68
N ASN A 54 14.07 17.39 -0.28
CA ASN A 54 14.59 16.89 1.00
C ASN A 54 15.83 16.00 0.83
N GLY A 55 16.40 15.90 -0.35
CA GLY A 55 17.57 15.05 -0.62
C GLY A 55 17.31 13.56 -0.44
N LEU A 56 16.05 13.13 -0.58
CA LEU A 56 15.65 11.74 -0.45
C LEU A 56 15.74 11.01 -1.81
N PRO A 57 15.98 9.70 -1.81
CA PRO A 57 15.93 8.88 -3.01
C PRO A 57 14.56 9.02 -3.70
N HIS A 58 14.55 8.94 -5.03
CA HIS A 58 13.31 8.94 -5.79
C HIS A 58 12.48 7.70 -5.45
N ILE A 59 11.24 7.90 -5.04
CA ILE A 59 10.28 6.84 -4.76
C ILE A 59 8.94 7.15 -5.44
N THR A 60 8.22 6.12 -5.86
CA THR A 60 6.87 6.23 -6.41
C THR A 60 5.82 5.87 -5.36
N VAL A 61 4.55 6.22 -5.60
CA VAL A 61 3.43 5.80 -4.73
C VAL A 61 3.34 4.27 -4.66
N HIS A 62 3.61 3.59 -5.78
CA HIS A 62 3.69 2.12 -5.81
C HIS A 62 4.86 1.59 -4.98
N GLY A 63 6.02 2.26 -5.05
CA GLY A 63 7.18 1.95 -4.21
C GLY A 63 6.92 2.10 -2.72
N LEU A 64 6.14 3.13 -2.30
CA LEU A 64 5.68 3.25 -0.91
C LEU A 64 4.81 2.06 -0.48
N ARG A 65 3.92 1.61 -1.36
CA ARG A 65 3.09 0.43 -1.10
C ARG A 65 3.94 -0.84 -0.93
N HIS A 66 4.95 -1.01 -1.78
CA HIS A 66 5.90 -2.12 -1.66
C HIS A 66 6.69 -2.05 -0.35
N MET A 67 7.21 -0.87 0.01
CA MET A 67 7.92 -0.67 1.28
C MET A 67 7.03 -1.01 2.47
N TYR A 68 5.76 -0.61 2.46
CA TYR A 68 4.81 -0.96 3.50
C TYR A 68 4.60 -2.47 3.61
N ALA A 69 4.44 -3.16 2.47
CA ALA A 69 4.34 -4.62 2.43
C ALA A 69 5.58 -5.30 3.03
N THR A 70 6.78 -4.84 2.65
CA THR A 70 8.05 -5.36 3.18
C THR A 70 8.14 -5.21 4.70
N ILE A 71 7.81 -4.06 5.24
CA ILE A 71 7.80 -3.81 6.70
C ILE A 71 6.85 -4.78 7.42
N LEU A 72 5.65 -5.01 6.86
CA LEU A 72 4.68 -5.95 7.46
C LEU A 72 5.19 -7.39 7.43
N VAL A 73 5.86 -7.78 6.36
CA VAL A 73 6.50 -9.10 6.22
C VAL A 73 7.61 -9.26 7.26
N GLU A 74 8.51 -8.30 7.39
CA GLU A 74 9.59 -8.30 8.39
C GLU A 74 9.05 -8.39 9.82
N GLN A 75 7.90 -7.77 10.08
CA GLN A 75 7.17 -7.87 11.35
C GLN A 75 6.39 -9.18 11.52
N LYS A 76 6.54 -10.13 10.59
CA LYS A 76 5.89 -11.45 10.62
C LYS A 76 4.37 -11.37 10.66
N VAL A 77 3.78 -10.34 10.04
CA VAL A 77 2.32 -10.25 9.88
C VAL A 77 1.87 -11.33 8.88
N PRO A 78 0.82 -12.11 9.18
CA PRO A 78 0.34 -13.15 8.27
C PRO A 78 -0.03 -12.60 6.89
N LEU A 79 0.40 -13.30 5.81
CA LEU A 79 0.21 -12.86 4.41
C LEU A 79 -1.24 -12.54 4.05
N ILE A 80 -2.20 -13.30 4.60
CA ILE A 80 -3.63 -13.04 4.42
C ILE A 80 -4.02 -11.66 4.94
N LYS A 81 -3.47 -11.24 6.10
CA LYS A 81 -3.72 -9.90 6.65
C LYS A 81 -3.04 -8.82 5.83
N ILE A 82 -1.82 -9.07 5.34
CA ILE A 82 -1.11 -8.15 4.44
C ILE A 82 -1.91 -7.95 3.15
N SER A 83 -2.38 -9.04 2.54
CA SER A 83 -3.22 -9.01 1.33
C SER A 83 -4.49 -8.16 1.54
N ALA A 84 -5.19 -8.38 2.65
CA ALA A 84 -6.38 -7.61 3.00
C ALA A 84 -6.06 -6.11 3.22
N LEU A 85 -4.99 -5.78 3.94
CA LEU A 85 -4.56 -4.40 4.18
C LEU A 85 -4.14 -3.68 2.89
N LEU A 86 -3.54 -4.40 1.96
CA LEU A 86 -3.15 -3.86 0.65
C LEU A 86 -4.32 -3.82 -0.34
N GLY A 87 -5.46 -4.44 -0.03
CA GLY A 87 -6.60 -4.52 -0.94
C GLY A 87 -6.30 -5.36 -2.19
N HIS A 88 -5.45 -6.38 -2.09
CA HIS A 88 -5.21 -7.31 -3.19
C HIS A 88 -6.43 -8.21 -3.39
N ALA A 89 -6.85 -8.38 -4.64
CA ALA A 89 -7.96 -9.28 -4.99
C ALA A 89 -7.63 -10.77 -4.73
N SER A 90 -6.34 -11.12 -4.69
CA SER A 90 -5.83 -12.46 -4.43
C SER A 90 -4.64 -12.43 -3.47
N VAL A 91 -4.59 -13.40 -2.57
CA VAL A 91 -3.43 -13.62 -1.69
C VAL A 91 -2.19 -14.01 -2.49
N ASN A 92 -2.37 -14.67 -3.66
CA ASN A 92 -1.28 -15.04 -4.55
C ASN A 92 -0.43 -13.83 -4.99
N THR A 93 -1.04 -12.68 -5.26
CA THR A 93 -0.31 -11.46 -5.59
C THR A 93 0.61 -11.01 -4.46
N THR A 94 0.16 -11.15 -3.21
CA THR A 94 0.99 -10.84 -2.03
C THR A 94 2.08 -11.90 -1.85
N PHE A 95 1.78 -13.15 -2.15
CA PHE A 95 2.74 -14.25 -2.06
C PHE A 95 3.84 -14.15 -3.11
N GLU A 96 3.50 -13.86 -4.36
CA GLU A 96 4.47 -13.63 -5.45
C GLU A 96 5.43 -12.50 -5.08
N TYR A 97 4.88 -11.38 -4.61
CA TYR A 97 5.67 -10.25 -4.12
C TYR A 97 6.55 -10.64 -2.92
N TYR A 98 6.01 -11.43 -2.00
CA TYR A 98 6.77 -11.94 -0.86
C TYR A 98 7.97 -12.78 -1.32
N CYS A 99 7.78 -13.71 -2.26
CA CYS A 99 8.86 -14.51 -2.83
C CYS A 99 9.91 -13.63 -3.54
N GLU A 100 9.49 -12.62 -4.31
CA GLU A 100 10.39 -11.70 -5.01
C GLU A 100 11.27 -10.90 -4.04
N VAL A 101 10.69 -10.36 -2.96
CA VAL A 101 11.44 -9.63 -1.91
C VAL A 101 12.37 -10.55 -1.12
N MET A 102 12.05 -11.83 -1.08
CA MET A 102 12.67 -12.82 -0.21
C MET A 102 13.67 -13.74 -0.94
N ASP A 103 13.74 -13.68 -2.25
CA ASP A 103 14.72 -14.44 -3.05
C ASP A 103 16.19 -14.02 -2.75
N GLU A 104 16.36 -12.91 -2.02
CA GLU A 104 17.66 -12.44 -1.54
C GLU A 104 18.11 -13.06 -0.19
N ASN A 105 17.29 -13.89 0.47
CA ASN A 105 17.60 -14.39 1.82
C ASN A 105 17.29 -15.88 2.01
N GLU A 106 18.33 -16.75 2.04
CA GLU A 106 18.24 -18.18 2.40
C GLU A 106 17.49 -18.49 3.72
N GLN A 107 17.41 -17.52 4.63
CA GLN A 107 16.70 -17.67 5.91
C GLN A 107 15.19 -17.84 5.73
N ILE A 108 14.65 -17.52 4.58
CA ILE A 108 13.22 -17.53 4.32
C ILE A 108 12.75 -18.84 3.71
N ILE A 109 13.58 -19.49 2.93
CA ILE A 109 13.33 -20.87 2.51
C ILE A 109 13.13 -21.75 3.76
N THR A 110 13.93 -21.51 4.79
CA THR A 110 13.81 -22.22 6.08
C THR A 110 12.51 -21.86 6.81
N PHE A 111 12.09 -20.60 6.81
CA PHE A 111 10.83 -20.16 7.40
C PHE A 111 9.60 -20.69 6.65
N MET A 112 9.61 -20.68 5.32
CA MET A 112 8.53 -21.22 4.48
C MET A 112 8.39 -22.73 4.69
N ASN A 113 9.50 -23.47 4.72
CA ASN A 113 9.48 -24.91 4.99
C ASN A 113 8.92 -25.24 6.38
N HIS A 114 9.18 -24.42 7.39
CA HIS A 114 8.63 -24.63 8.73
C HIS A 114 7.16 -24.21 8.88
N THR A 115 6.70 -23.25 8.09
CA THR A 115 5.37 -22.64 8.30
C THR A 115 4.31 -23.24 7.37
N PHE A 116 4.69 -23.65 6.16
CA PHE A 116 3.73 -24.05 5.12
C PHE A 116 3.88 -25.49 4.61
N VAL A 117 4.97 -26.17 4.96
CA VAL A 117 5.18 -27.59 4.60
C VAL A 117 4.88 -28.45 5.84
N PRO A 118 3.85 -29.30 5.84
CA PRO A 118 3.60 -30.23 6.94
C PRO A 118 4.79 -31.19 7.09
N GLU A 119 5.12 -31.53 8.34
CA GLU A 119 6.17 -32.51 8.63
C GLU A 119 5.88 -33.81 7.85
N GLY A 120 6.76 -34.16 6.90
CA GLY A 120 6.66 -35.35 6.06
C GLY A 120 6.41 -35.10 4.56
N SER A 121 6.28 -33.86 4.13
CA SER A 121 6.20 -33.49 2.71
C SER A 121 7.54 -32.99 2.19
N ALA A 122 7.87 -33.30 0.92
CA ALA A 122 9.11 -32.84 0.31
C ALA A 122 9.17 -31.31 0.25
N ALA A 123 10.31 -30.72 0.64
CA ALA A 123 10.53 -29.29 0.58
C ALA A 123 10.29 -28.75 -0.85
N ILE A 124 9.53 -27.67 -0.95
CA ILE A 124 9.34 -26.97 -2.22
C ILE A 124 10.59 -26.12 -2.42
N CYS A 125 11.38 -26.51 -3.38
CA CYS A 125 12.46 -25.69 -3.93
C CYS A 125 11.96 -24.99 -5.16
#